data_37d771b3084e9a9f9040d5d31e8250cb
#
_entry.id   37d771b3084e9a9f9040d5d31e8250cb
#
_cell.length_a   1.000
_cell.length_b   1.000
_cell.length_c   1.000
_cell.angle_alpha   90.00
_cell.angle_beta   90.00
_cell.angle_gamma   90.00
#
_symmetry.space_group_name_H-M   'P 1'
#
loop_
_entity.id
_entity.type
_entity.pdbx_description
1 polymer ?
#
loop_
_entity_poly.entity_id
_entity_poly.type
_entity_poly.pdbx_seq_one_letter_code
_entity_poly.pdbx_strand_id
1 'polypeptide(L)'
;MSSSLIPVKQILKAGLTVTVVIFAWVLVSALWRAYVLAPWTRDGRVSAQIVRIAPEVSGTVLDVSVADDQYVKQGDVLYRIDPAHFALALAQAEAQLAAADMSLRQKMEDARRRRGMEDIVPAEEIQRANQTMAIAQAELRSAQVTVGRARLDMEHTVLRAPVDGYVTRLRLNK
;
A
#
# COMPACT_ATOMS: atom_id res chain seq x y z
N MET A 1 -16.48 93.77 20.02
CA MET A 1 -15.67 92.69 19.44
C MET A 1 -14.71 92.19 20.50
N SER A 2 -15.08 91.17 21.26
CA SER A 2 -14.26 90.66 22.36
C SER A 2 -13.44 89.49 21.86
N SER A 3 -12.17 89.74 21.60
CA SER A 3 -11.19 88.74 21.28
C SER A 3 -10.90 87.92 22.55
N SER A 4 -11.50 86.77 22.69
CA SER A 4 -11.22 85.79 23.77
C SER A 4 -9.82 85.23 23.56
N LEU A 5 -8.83 85.74 24.24
CA LEU A 5 -7.49 85.14 24.34
C LEU A 5 -7.62 83.83 25.06
N ILE A 6 -7.57 82.73 24.32
CA ILE A 6 -7.54 81.41 24.88
C ILE A 6 -6.26 81.31 25.73
N PRO A 7 -6.37 81.03 27.05
CA PRO A 7 -5.21 80.98 27.92
C PRO A 7 -4.22 79.86 27.48
N VAL A 8 -2.95 80.22 27.31
CA VAL A 8 -1.85 79.34 26.88
C VAL A 8 -1.87 78.00 27.59
N LYS A 9 -2.28 77.93 28.85
CA LYS A 9 -2.46 76.70 29.62
C LYS A 9 -3.55 75.73 29.06
N GLN A 10 -4.61 76.25 28.38
CA GLN A 10 -5.60 75.45 27.77
C GLN A 10 -5.13 74.84 26.44
N ILE A 11 -4.33 75.62 25.67
CA ILE A 11 -3.71 75.14 24.44
C ILE A 11 -2.70 74.01 24.76
N LEU A 12 -1.90 74.19 25.83
CA LEU A 12 -0.92 73.20 26.27
C LEU A 12 -1.61 71.88 26.74
N LYS A 13 -2.68 72.02 27.49
CA LYS A 13 -3.49 70.82 27.92
C LYS A 13 -4.12 70.12 26.73
N ALA A 14 -4.70 70.85 25.79
CA ALA A 14 -5.29 70.29 24.58
C ALA A 14 -4.19 69.61 23.72
N GLY A 15 -3.02 70.21 23.58
CA GLY A 15 -1.88 69.63 22.88
C GLY A 15 -1.42 68.31 23.53
N LEU A 16 -1.33 68.24 24.86
CA LEU A 16 -0.94 67.07 25.60
C LEU A 16 -1.99 65.95 25.44
N THR A 17 -3.28 66.28 25.55
CA THR A 17 -4.35 65.26 25.38
C THR A 17 -4.35 64.68 23.96
N VAL A 18 -4.18 65.50 22.92
CA VAL A 18 -4.09 65.05 21.54
C VAL A 18 -2.90 64.12 21.34
N THR A 19 -1.75 64.46 21.90
CA THR A 19 -0.55 63.61 21.81
C THR A 19 -0.75 62.25 22.46
N VAL A 20 -1.39 62.21 23.66
CA VAL A 20 -1.71 60.95 24.36
C VAL A 20 -2.70 60.11 23.57
N VAL A 21 -3.71 60.75 22.96
CA VAL A 21 -4.70 60.02 22.13
C VAL A 21 -4.04 59.41 20.88
N ILE A 22 -3.17 60.15 20.19
CA ILE A 22 -2.41 59.67 19.03
C ILE A 22 -1.53 58.51 19.44
N PHE A 23 -0.81 58.64 20.55
CA PHE A 23 0.06 57.58 21.05
C PHE A 23 -0.73 56.32 21.40
N ALA A 24 -1.87 56.47 22.09
CA ALA A 24 -2.79 55.33 22.40
C ALA A 24 -3.30 54.67 21.13
N TRP A 25 -3.67 55.44 20.12
CA TRP A 25 -4.12 54.93 18.83
C TRP A 25 -3.02 54.10 18.11
N VAL A 26 -1.78 54.61 18.09
CA VAL A 26 -0.64 53.91 17.51
C VAL A 26 -0.38 52.59 18.25
N LEU A 27 -0.40 52.62 19.58
CA LEU A 27 -0.23 51.42 20.42
C LEU A 27 -1.30 50.39 20.17
N VAL A 28 -2.58 50.77 20.17
CA VAL A 28 -3.70 49.86 19.87
C VAL A 28 -3.61 49.29 18.47
N SER A 29 -3.28 50.10 17.48
CA SER A 29 -3.11 49.64 16.10
C SER A 29 -1.94 48.65 15.93
N ALA A 30 -0.83 48.88 16.65
CA ALA A 30 0.32 47.99 16.66
C ALA A 30 -0.03 46.62 17.32
N LEU A 31 -0.70 46.66 18.47
CA LEU A 31 -1.21 45.48 19.15
C LEU A 31 -2.20 44.73 18.29
N TRP A 32 -3.13 45.43 17.64
CA TRP A 32 -4.11 44.82 16.74
C TRP A 32 -3.42 44.09 15.58
N ARG A 33 -2.44 44.67 14.96
CA ARG A 33 -1.62 44.04 13.90
C ARG A 33 -0.89 42.82 14.41
N ALA A 34 -0.29 42.89 15.58
CA ALA A 34 0.50 41.80 16.16
C ALA A 34 -0.33 40.61 16.62
N TYR A 35 -1.53 40.84 17.15
CA TYR A 35 -2.35 39.79 17.76
C TYR A 35 -3.54 39.31 16.91
N VAL A 36 -4.04 40.18 16.01
CA VAL A 36 -5.23 39.82 15.22
C VAL A 36 -4.91 39.53 13.75
N LEU A 37 -3.98 40.29 13.16
CA LEU A 37 -3.66 40.15 11.74
C LEU A 37 -2.42 39.29 11.49
N ALA A 38 -1.56 39.06 12.48
CA ALA A 38 -0.46 38.12 12.32
C ALA A 38 -1.01 36.68 12.29
N PRO A 39 -0.69 35.88 11.26
CA PRO A 39 -1.11 34.50 11.22
C PRO A 39 -0.38 33.72 12.32
N TRP A 40 -1.11 33.33 13.35
CA TRP A 40 -0.58 32.46 14.39
C TRP A 40 -1.49 31.24 14.56
N THR A 41 -0.87 30.08 14.66
CA THR A 41 -1.58 28.81 14.85
C THR A 41 -1.27 28.30 16.24
N ARG A 42 -2.31 28.06 17.04
CA ARG A 42 -2.15 27.52 18.41
C ARG A 42 -2.04 25.99 18.42
N ASP A 43 -2.73 25.34 17.48
CA ASP A 43 -2.84 23.87 17.42
C ASP A 43 -2.60 23.36 15.99
N GLY A 44 -1.46 23.71 15.40
CA GLY A 44 -1.04 23.13 14.12
C GLY A 44 -0.77 21.64 14.28
N ARG A 45 -1.64 20.79 13.76
CA ARG A 45 -1.39 19.33 13.66
C ARG A 45 -0.83 19.01 12.30
N VAL A 46 0.36 18.43 12.28
CA VAL A 46 0.88 17.78 11.09
C VAL A 46 0.28 16.39 11.04
N SER A 47 -0.57 16.12 10.04
CA SER A 47 -1.08 14.79 9.75
C SER A 47 -0.39 14.25 8.51
N ALA A 48 0.19 13.06 8.62
CA ALA A 48 0.70 12.32 7.49
C ALA A 48 -0.18 11.09 7.25
N GLN A 49 -0.36 10.72 6.00
CA GLN A 49 -1.03 9.46 5.65
C GLN A 49 -0.06 8.31 5.92
N ILE A 50 -0.41 7.45 6.87
CA ILE A 50 0.41 6.29 7.23
C ILE A 50 -0.14 5.07 6.52
N VAL A 51 0.67 4.47 5.65
CA VAL A 51 0.40 3.17 5.02
C VAL A 51 1.10 2.10 5.85
N ARG A 52 0.33 1.20 6.44
CA ARG A 52 0.87 0.05 7.19
C ARG A 52 1.13 -1.10 6.22
N ILE A 53 2.35 -1.59 6.20
CA ILE A 53 2.77 -2.68 5.34
C ILE A 53 3.05 -3.89 6.23
N ALA A 54 2.45 -5.02 5.88
CA ALA A 54 2.69 -6.32 6.52
C ALA A 54 3.00 -7.36 5.44
N PRO A 55 3.86 -8.35 5.71
CA PRO A 55 4.08 -9.45 4.78
C PRO A 55 2.82 -10.30 4.66
N GLU A 56 2.55 -10.78 3.45
CA GLU A 56 1.44 -11.68 3.16
C GLU A 56 1.82 -13.14 3.41
N VAL A 57 3.13 -13.43 3.50
CA VAL A 57 3.67 -14.76 3.79
C VAL A 57 4.51 -14.73 5.06
N SER A 58 4.50 -15.83 5.82
CA SER A 58 5.27 -15.98 7.05
C SER A 58 6.61 -16.64 6.76
N GLY A 59 7.70 -16.12 7.33
CA GLY A 59 9.03 -16.71 7.18
C GLY A 59 10.10 -15.88 7.86
N THR A 60 11.34 -16.38 7.83
CA THR A 60 12.50 -15.69 8.38
C THR A 60 12.95 -14.56 7.46
N VAL A 61 13.15 -13.37 7.99
CA VAL A 61 13.69 -12.25 7.23
C VAL A 61 15.18 -12.49 7.00
N LEU A 62 15.60 -12.54 5.74
CA LEU A 62 17.01 -12.69 5.36
C LEU A 62 17.76 -11.36 5.35
N ASP A 63 17.13 -10.34 4.75
CA ASP A 63 17.78 -9.06 4.52
C ASP A 63 16.75 -7.93 4.65
N VAL A 64 17.22 -6.82 5.23
CA VAL A 64 16.46 -5.57 5.36
C VAL A 64 17.21 -4.50 4.60
N SER A 65 16.65 -4.07 3.48
CA SER A 65 17.32 -3.17 2.54
C SER A 65 17.11 -1.69 2.87
N VAL A 66 16.35 -1.36 3.92
CA VAL A 66 16.00 0.02 4.29
C VAL A 66 16.23 0.29 5.76
N ALA A 67 16.48 1.56 6.09
CA ALA A 67 16.61 2.05 7.47
C ALA A 67 15.40 2.90 7.88
N ASP A 68 15.23 3.12 9.20
CA ASP A 68 14.26 4.09 9.70
C ASP A 68 14.57 5.48 9.15
N ASP A 69 13.52 6.25 8.84
CA ASP A 69 13.55 7.60 8.25
C ASP A 69 14.16 7.69 6.84
N GLN A 70 14.39 6.55 6.18
CA GLN A 70 14.82 6.51 4.80
C GLN A 70 13.67 6.80 3.84
N TYR A 71 13.92 7.67 2.84
CA TYR A 71 12.99 7.88 1.72
C TYR A 71 13.07 6.71 0.74
N VAL A 72 11.91 6.17 0.36
CA VAL A 72 11.76 5.08 -0.61
C VAL A 72 10.77 5.47 -1.69
N LYS A 73 10.98 4.95 -2.88
CA LYS A 73 10.06 5.08 -4.02
C LYS A 73 9.17 3.86 -4.12
N GLN A 74 8.03 4.03 -4.74
CA GLN A 74 7.15 2.91 -5.09
C GLN A 74 7.92 1.82 -5.87
N GLY A 75 7.83 0.57 -5.40
CA GLY A 75 8.52 -0.58 -5.98
C GLY A 75 9.89 -0.89 -5.35
N ASP A 76 10.47 0.02 -4.55
CA ASP A 76 11.73 -0.26 -3.84
C ASP A 76 11.57 -1.44 -2.88
N VAL A 77 12.60 -2.29 -2.80
CA VAL A 77 12.61 -3.46 -1.91
C VAL A 77 12.83 -2.99 -0.47
N LEU A 78 11.91 -3.34 0.41
CA LEU A 78 11.99 -3.02 1.85
C LEU A 78 12.75 -4.11 2.60
N TYR A 79 12.35 -5.36 2.43
CA TYR A 79 13.05 -6.52 2.98
C TYR A 79 12.71 -7.79 2.21
N ARG A 80 13.47 -8.85 2.47
CA ARG A 80 13.32 -10.16 1.84
C ARG A 80 13.15 -11.24 2.88
N ILE A 81 12.17 -12.10 2.67
CA ILE A 81 11.92 -13.32 3.42
C ILE A 81 12.67 -14.46 2.73
N ASP A 82 13.10 -15.47 3.48
CA ASP A 82 13.79 -16.64 2.93
C ASP A 82 12.91 -17.35 1.88
N PRO A 83 13.30 -17.36 0.60
CA PRO A 83 12.53 -17.96 -0.47
C PRO A 83 12.70 -19.47 -0.58
N ALA A 84 13.63 -20.11 0.17
CA ALA A 84 14.00 -21.50 -0.03
C ALA A 84 12.80 -22.45 0.07
N HIS A 85 11.97 -22.26 1.12
CA HIS A 85 10.77 -23.07 1.31
C HIS A 85 9.74 -22.86 0.19
N PHE A 86 9.54 -21.63 -0.25
CA PHE A 86 8.60 -21.27 -1.31
C PHE A 86 9.07 -21.78 -2.67
N ALA A 87 10.37 -21.75 -2.94
CA ALA A 87 10.96 -22.31 -4.16
C ALA A 87 10.73 -23.83 -4.25
N LEU A 88 10.88 -24.56 -3.14
CA LEU A 88 10.58 -26.00 -3.07
C LEU A 88 9.08 -26.25 -3.27
N ALA A 89 8.20 -25.47 -2.66
CA ALA A 89 6.76 -25.60 -2.85
C ALA A 89 6.35 -25.34 -4.31
N LEU A 90 6.95 -24.35 -4.97
CA LEU A 90 6.72 -24.06 -6.38
C LEU A 90 7.18 -25.25 -7.26
N ALA A 91 8.40 -25.75 -7.04
CA ALA A 91 8.91 -26.90 -7.79
C ALA A 91 8.03 -28.15 -7.62
N GLN A 92 7.51 -28.39 -6.41
CA GLN A 92 6.57 -29.49 -6.15
C GLN A 92 5.25 -29.27 -6.91
N ALA A 93 4.69 -28.07 -6.91
CA ALA A 93 3.48 -27.75 -7.63
C ALA A 93 3.65 -27.92 -9.16
N GLU A 94 4.78 -27.48 -9.70
CA GLU A 94 5.13 -27.66 -11.12
C GLU A 94 5.26 -29.14 -11.51
N ALA A 95 5.85 -29.97 -10.65
CA ALA A 95 5.93 -31.41 -10.86
C ALA A 95 4.52 -32.05 -10.87
N GLN A 96 3.62 -31.62 -9.96
CA GLN A 96 2.23 -32.09 -9.95
C GLN A 96 1.48 -31.64 -11.21
N LEU A 97 1.70 -30.44 -11.70
CA LEU A 97 1.14 -29.95 -12.96
C LEU A 97 1.57 -30.81 -14.13
N ALA A 98 2.86 -31.12 -14.22
CA ALA A 98 3.41 -31.99 -15.28
C ALA A 98 2.79 -33.39 -15.23
N ALA A 99 2.61 -33.98 -14.04
CA ALA A 99 1.97 -35.26 -13.87
C ALA A 99 0.49 -35.23 -14.30
N ALA A 100 -0.25 -34.19 -13.94
CA ALA A 100 -1.67 -34.03 -14.34
C ALA A 100 -1.80 -33.83 -15.87
N ASP A 101 -0.90 -33.11 -16.52
CA ASP A 101 -0.87 -32.92 -17.98
C ASP A 101 -0.63 -34.27 -18.70
N MET A 102 0.32 -35.06 -18.22
CA MET A 102 0.58 -36.42 -18.77
C MET A 102 -0.62 -37.32 -18.56
N SER A 103 -1.27 -37.28 -17.40
CA SER A 103 -2.48 -38.06 -17.13
C SER A 103 -3.61 -37.68 -18.11
N LEU A 104 -3.85 -36.37 -18.30
CA LEU A 104 -4.87 -35.91 -19.24
C LEU A 104 -4.58 -36.38 -20.66
N ARG A 105 -3.34 -36.26 -21.14
CA ARG A 105 -2.95 -36.74 -22.48
C ARG A 105 -3.24 -38.23 -22.66
N GLN A 106 -2.90 -39.05 -21.68
CA GLN A 106 -3.20 -40.48 -21.69
C GLN A 106 -4.71 -40.74 -21.78
N LYS A 107 -5.53 -40.07 -20.96
CA LYS A 107 -6.98 -40.22 -20.98
C LYS A 107 -7.62 -39.71 -22.28
N MET A 108 -7.08 -38.66 -22.86
CA MET A 108 -7.51 -38.16 -24.16
C MET A 108 -7.25 -39.17 -25.28
N GLU A 109 -6.07 -39.79 -25.29
CA GLU A 109 -5.74 -40.82 -26.26
C GLU A 109 -6.61 -42.08 -26.09
N ASP A 110 -6.89 -42.51 -24.83
CA ASP A 110 -7.78 -43.61 -24.54
C ASP A 110 -9.21 -43.33 -25.02
N ALA A 111 -9.73 -42.16 -24.71
CA ALA A 111 -11.06 -41.73 -25.17
C ALA A 111 -11.14 -41.66 -26.70
N ARG A 112 -10.08 -41.14 -27.35
CA ARG A 112 -10.02 -41.10 -28.83
C ARG A 112 -9.99 -42.49 -29.47
N ARG A 113 -9.19 -43.39 -28.93
CA ARG A 113 -9.13 -44.79 -29.44
C ARG A 113 -10.47 -45.49 -29.33
N ARG A 114 -11.16 -45.40 -28.17
CA ARG A 114 -12.47 -46.02 -27.95
C ARG A 114 -13.54 -45.45 -28.87
N ARG A 115 -13.50 -44.13 -29.09
CA ARG A 115 -14.42 -43.48 -30.03
C ARG A 115 -14.21 -43.94 -31.48
N GLY A 116 -12.97 -44.24 -31.88
CA GLY A 116 -12.67 -44.79 -33.21
C GLY A 116 -13.07 -46.23 -33.41
N MET A 117 -13.61 -46.93 -32.37
CA MET A 117 -14.06 -48.31 -32.39
C MET A 117 -15.53 -48.44 -31.96
N GLU A 118 -16.37 -47.47 -32.34
CA GLU A 118 -17.80 -47.40 -31.94
C GLU A 118 -18.60 -48.62 -32.32
N ASP A 119 -18.24 -49.31 -33.43
CA ASP A 119 -18.92 -50.53 -33.90
C ASP A 119 -18.60 -51.75 -33.02
N ILE A 120 -17.54 -51.73 -32.21
CA ILE A 120 -17.04 -52.87 -31.44
C ILE A 120 -17.14 -52.63 -29.93
N VAL A 121 -17.00 -51.37 -29.50
CA VAL A 121 -16.95 -50.97 -28.08
C VAL A 121 -18.34 -50.56 -27.63
N PRO A 122 -18.85 -51.05 -26.48
CA PRO A 122 -20.11 -50.59 -25.91
C PRO A 122 -20.14 -49.11 -25.66
N ALA A 123 -21.25 -48.42 -25.96
CA ALA A 123 -21.44 -47.00 -25.76
C ALA A 123 -21.15 -46.56 -24.31
N GLU A 124 -21.41 -47.42 -23.33
CA GLU A 124 -21.12 -47.16 -21.92
C GLU A 124 -19.63 -47.04 -21.65
N GLU A 125 -18.76 -47.80 -22.31
CA GLU A 125 -17.29 -47.70 -22.17
C GLU A 125 -16.75 -46.41 -22.78
N ILE A 126 -17.32 -45.99 -23.91
CA ILE A 126 -16.98 -44.68 -24.53
C ILE A 126 -17.37 -43.55 -23.58
N GLN A 127 -18.56 -43.65 -22.97
CA GLN A 127 -19.00 -42.64 -22.00
C GLN A 127 -18.09 -42.60 -20.75
N ARG A 128 -17.68 -43.74 -20.20
CA ARG A 128 -16.72 -43.83 -19.09
C ARG A 128 -15.37 -43.20 -19.44
N ALA A 129 -14.85 -43.45 -20.65
CA ALA A 129 -13.61 -42.86 -21.12
C ALA A 129 -13.70 -41.31 -21.21
N ASN A 130 -14.82 -40.79 -21.72
CA ASN A 130 -15.08 -39.36 -21.77
C ASN A 130 -15.20 -38.75 -20.37
N GLN A 131 -15.81 -39.44 -19.40
CA GLN A 131 -15.90 -38.97 -18.02
C GLN A 131 -14.52 -38.95 -17.34
N THR A 132 -13.70 -40.01 -17.53
CA THR A 132 -12.33 -40.02 -16.96
C THR A 132 -11.43 -38.94 -17.56
N MET A 133 -11.57 -38.65 -18.86
CA MET A 133 -10.90 -37.53 -19.50
C MET A 133 -11.34 -36.18 -18.91
N ALA A 134 -12.65 -35.96 -18.67
CA ALA A 134 -13.18 -34.75 -18.05
C ALA A 134 -12.67 -34.57 -16.61
N ILE A 135 -12.55 -35.66 -15.85
CA ILE A 135 -11.95 -35.63 -14.50
C ILE A 135 -10.49 -35.22 -14.59
N ALA A 136 -9.67 -35.85 -15.44
CA ALA A 136 -8.25 -35.48 -15.61
C ALA A 136 -8.07 -34.04 -16.07
N GLN A 137 -8.99 -33.52 -16.87
CA GLN A 137 -9.01 -32.11 -17.26
C GLN A 137 -9.27 -31.18 -16.06
N ALA A 138 -10.14 -31.59 -15.14
CA ALA A 138 -10.39 -30.84 -13.91
C ALA A 138 -9.18 -30.89 -12.97
N GLU A 139 -8.50 -32.05 -12.88
CA GLU A 139 -7.25 -32.19 -12.11
C GLU A 139 -6.13 -31.30 -12.65
N LEU A 140 -5.96 -31.22 -13.98
CA LEU A 140 -5.00 -30.31 -14.60
C LEU A 140 -5.29 -28.86 -14.22
N ARG A 141 -6.55 -28.41 -14.28
CA ARG A 141 -6.92 -27.06 -13.88
C ARG A 141 -6.63 -26.79 -12.40
N SER A 142 -6.89 -27.77 -11.54
CA SER A 142 -6.56 -27.68 -10.11
C SER A 142 -5.06 -27.54 -9.89
N ALA A 143 -4.23 -28.33 -10.59
CA ALA A 143 -2.79 -28.24 -10.53
C ALA A 143 -2.26 -26.87 -11.03
N GLN A 144 -2.86 -26.32 -12.10
CA GLN A 144 -2.52 -24.97 -12.59
C GLN A 144 -2.76 -23.90 -11.54
N VAL A 145 -3.88 -23.97 -10.81
CA VAL A 145 -4.19 -23.04 -9.72
C VAL A 145 -3.17 -23.19 -8.58
N THR A 146 -2.77 -24.42 -8.26
CA THR A 146 -1.77 -24.69 -7.22
C THR A 146 -0.41 -24.07 -7.58
N VAL A 147 0.04 -24.20 -8.82
CA VAL A 147 1.26 -23.51 -9.32
C VAL A 147 1.12 -22.00 -9.23
N GLY A 148 -0.03 -21.45 -9.65
CA GLY A 148 -0.31 -20.02 -9.55
C GLY A 148 -0.18 -19.50 -8.12
N ARG A 149 -0.72 -20.23 -7.15
CA ARG A 149 -0.63 -19.91 -5.73
C ARG A 149 0.82 -19.96 -5.23
N ALA A 150 1.53 -21.05 -5.51
CA ALA A 150 2.91 -21.20 -5.07
C ALA A 150 3.85 -20.10 -5.66
N ARG A 151 3.57 -19.68 -6.91
CA ARG A 151 4.29 -18.57 -7.55
C ARG A 151 4.00 -17.23 -6.85
N LEU A 152 2.75 -16.96 -6.54
CA LEU A 152 2.35 -15.76 -5.82
C LEU A 152 2.99 -15.71 -4.42
N ASP A 153 2.95 -16.82 -3.67
CA ASP A 153 3.59 -16.93 -2.37
C ASP A 153 5.10 -16.66 -2.46
N MET A 154 5.76 -17.12 -3.52
CA MET A 154 7.17 -16.83 -3.79
C MET A 154 7.42 -15.36 -4.14
N GLU A 155 6.55 -14.72 -4.91
CA GLU A 155 6.63 -13.29 -5.21
C GLU A 155 6.48 -12.46 -3.93
N HIS A 156 5.62 -12.85 -3.00
CA HIS A 156 5.40 -12.18 -1.72
C HIS A 156 6.56 -12.34 -0.72
N THR A 157 7.59 -13.13 -1.03
CA THR A 157 8.84 -13.16 -0.24
C THR A 157 9.64 -11.87 -0.35
N VAL A 158 9.41 -11.05 -1.38
CA VAL A 158 10.06 -9.75 -1.57
C VAL A 158 9.05 -8.64 -1.32
N LEU A 159 9.14 -8.02 -0.16
CA LEU A 159 8.26 -6.91 0.17
C LEU A 159 8.75 -5.60 -0.45
N ARG A 160 7.86 -4.93 -1.18
CA ARG A 160 8.14 -3.67 -1.86
C ARG A 160 7.28 -2.54 -1.33
N ALA A 161 7.76 -1.32 -1.47
CA ALA A 161 7.02 -0.11 -1.13
C ALA A 161 5.83 0.09 -2.08
N PRO A 162 4.59 0.20 -1.57
CA PRO A 162 3.40 0.42 -2.40
C PRO A 162 3.26 1.87 -2.88
N VAL A 163 3.91 2.82 -2.20
CA VAL A 163 3.86 4.26 -2.47
C VAL A 163 5.21 4.91 -2.15
N ASP A 164 5.42 6.10 -2.67
CA ASP A 164 6.57 6.93 -2.30
C ASP A 164 6.40 7.47 -0.86
N GLY A 165 7.47 7.48 -0.08
CA GLY A 165 7.40 7.99 1.29
C GLY A 165 8.63 7.71 2.14
N TYR A 166 8.50 8.00 3.44
CA TYR A 166 9.52 7.71 4.43
C TYR A 166 9.16 6.47 5.23
N VAL A 167 10.11 5.57 5.41
CA VAL A 167 9.96 4.39 6.26
C VAL A 167 10.03 4.84 7.72
N THR A 168 9.02 4.49 8.52
CA THR A 168 9.03 4.80 9.95
C THR A 168 8.66 3.56 10.75
N ARG A 169 9.26 3.39 11.93
CA ARG A 169 8.97 2.29 12.87
C ARG A 169 9.16 0.90 12.27
N LEU A 170 10.35 0.65 11.76
CA LEU A 170 10.75 -0.67 11.28
C LEU A 170 10.77 -1.69 12.47
N ARG A 171 9.60 -2.25 12.82
CA ARG A 171 9.49 -3.28 13.86
C ARG A 171 9.53 -4.66 13.21
N LEU A 172 10.72 -5.16 13.00
CA LEU A 172 10.92 -6.56 12.60
C LEU A 172 11.20 -7.34 13.90
N ASN A 173 10.28 -8.23 14.27
CA ASN A 173 10.56 -9.23 15.30
C ASN A 173 11.55 -10.25 14.70
N LYS A 174 12.79 -10.26 15.23
CA LYS A 174 13.76 -11.30 14.91
C LYS A 174 13.39 -12.61 15.56
#